data_f47d86ef2c463ca1dbeede421585783c
#
_entry.id   f47d86ef2c463ca1dbeede421585783c
#
_cell.length_a   1.000
_cell.length_b   1.000
_cell.length_c   1.000
_cell.angle_alpha   90.00
_cell.angle_beta   90.00
_cell.angle_gamma   90.00
#
_symmetry.space_group_name_H-M   'P 1'
#
loop_
_entity.id
_entity.type
_entity.pdbx_description
1 polymer ?
#
loop_
_entity_poly.entity_id
_entity_poly.type
_entity_poly.pdbx_seq_one_letter_code
_entity_poly.pdbx_strand_id
1 'polypeptide(L)'
;MVSKKLLEMLNDAIARELQVSIQYMWQHVQWSGVKGFAVQEELKKVAITEMKHAEAIAERLFYLGGTPTTKPSEIFVGKTLKEMIERDIKDEENAINLYKEIIAQAQKEGDVTTAFLFEGILKDEEEHHDLFTTLAEEL
;
A
#
# COMPACT_ATOMS: atom_id res chain seq x y z
N MET A 1 2.83 -10.84 -24.60
CA MET A 1 2.36 -10.66 -23.19
C MET A 1 3.47 -10.06 -22.36
N VAL A 2 3.14 -9.67 -21.15
CA VAL A 2 4.11 -9.06 -20.24
C VAL A 2 5.13 -10.08 -19.73
N SER A 3 6.26 -9.60 -19.23
CA SER A 3 7.33 -10.45 -18.72
C SER A 3 6.95 -11.10 -17.38
N LYS A 4 7.65 -12.19 -17.06
CA LYS A 4 7.56 -12.81 -15.74
C LYS A 4 7.96 -11.81 -14.64
N LYS A 5 8.95 -10.96 -14.93
CA LYS A 5 9.40 -9.92 -14.01
C LYS A 5 8.24 -8.98 -13.62
N LEU A 6 7.48 -8.50 -14.60
CA LEU A 6 6.35 -7.60 -14.30
C LEU A 6 5.29 -8.31 -13.46
N LEU A 7 4.98 -9.57 -13.78
CA LEU A 7 4.01 -10.36 -12.98
C LEU A 7 4.49 -10.51 -11.52
N GLU A 8 5.77 -10.76 -11.31
CA GLU A 8 6.35 -10.86 -9.98
C GLU A 8 6.27 -9.52 -9.23
N MET A 9 6.54 -8.42 -9.90
CA MET A 9 6.43 -7.08 -9.32
C MET A 9 4.98 -6.77 -8.90
N LEU A 10 4.00 -7.19 -9.69
CA LEU A 10 2.58 -7.03 -9.34
C LEU A 10 2.24 -7.84 -8.09
N ASN A 11 2.76 -9.06 -7.96
CA ASN A 11 2.57 -9.86 -6.76
C ASN A 11 3.28 -9.26 -5.53
N ASP A 12 4.42 -8.63 -5.71
CA ASP A 12 5.08 -7.90 -4.62
C ASP A 12 4.18 -6.75 -4.14
N ALA A 13 3.55 -6.05 -5.07
CA ALA A 13 2.61 -4.99 -4.74
C ALA A 13 1.39 -5.54 -3.99
N ILE A 14 0.82 -6.66 -4.44
CA ILE A 14 -0.32 -7.29 -3.77
C ILE A 14 0.07 -7.69 -2.34
N ALA A 15 1.22 -8.30 -2.16
CA ALA A 15 1.70 -8.71 -0.84
C ALA A 15 1.82 -7.50 0.10
N ARG A 16 2.31 -6.39 -0.40
CA ARG A 16 2.42 -5.14 0.36
C ARG A 16 1.04 -4.58 0.69
N GLU A 17 0.12 -4.55 -0.26
CA GLU A 17 -1.23 -4.02 -0.03
C GLU A 17 -1.99 -4.86 1.00
N LEU A 18 -1.84 -6.18 0.96
CA LEU A 18 -2.42 -7.07 1.97
C LEU A 18 -1.81 -6.80 3.35
N GLN A 19 -0.49 -6.61 3.41
CA GLN A 19 0.21 -6.29 4.65
C GLN A 19 -0.39 -5.04 5.30
N VAL A 20 -0.44 -3.94 4.57
CA VAL A 20 -0.87 -2.67 5.15
C VAL A 20 -2.38 -2.58 5.36
N SER A 21 -3.17 -3.32 4.59
CA SER A 21 -4.62 -3.43 4.86
C SER A 21 -4.86 -3.97 6.26
N ILE A 22 -4.12 -5.01 6.65
CA ILE A 22 -4.22 -5.60 7.98
C ILE A 22 -3.57 -4.69 9.02
N GLN A 23 -2.35 -4.21 8.73
CA GLN A 23 -1.57 -3.38 9.65
C GLN A 23 -2.34 -2.12 10.07
N TYR A 24 -2.84 -1.36 9.11
CA TYR A 24 -3.56 -0.12 9.39
C TYR A 24 -4.90 -0.38 10.06
N MET A 25 -5.57 -1.49 9.72
CA MET A 25 -6.83 -1.86 10.36
C MET A 25 -6.61 -2.21 11.83
N TRP A 26 -5.57 -2.98 12.15
CA TRP A 26 -5.26 -3.31 13.54
C TRP A 26 -4.74 -2.10 14.30
N GLN A 27 -4.02 -1.20 13.67
CA GLN A 27 -3.63 0.08 14.26
C GLN A 27 -4.87 0.92 14.57
N HIS A 28 -5.85 0.95 13.67
CA HIS A 28 -7.16 1.58 13.90
C HIS A 28 -7.82 1.03 15.16
N VAL A 29 -7.83 -0.29 15.32
CA VAL A 29 -8.45 -0.95 16.47
C VAL A 29 -7.69 -0.68 17.77
N GLN A 30 -6.37 -0.66 17.73
CA GLN A 30 -5.51 -0.55 18.92
C GLN A 30 -5.18 0.88 19.32
N TRP A 31 -5.44 1.84 18.46
CA TRP A 31 -5.16 3.24 18.73
C TRP A 31 -6.08 3.75 19.82
N SER A 32 -5.53 4.30 20.88
CA SER A 32 -6.30 4.73 22.04
C SER A 32 -5.85 6.10 22.51
N GLY A 33 -6.68 6.70 23.40
CA GLY A 33 -6.39 8.00 24.00
C GLY A 33 -6.84 9.17 23.11
N VAL A 34 -6.72 10.36 23.66
CA VAL A 34 -7.19 11.58 23.01
C VAL A 34 -6.48 11.83 21.67
N LYS A 35 -5.17 11.63 21.61
CA LYS A 35 -4.40 11.81 20.37
C LYS A 35 -4.82 10.82 19.30
N GLY A 36 -5.15 9.59 19.70
CA GLY A 36 -5.57 8.56 18.77
C GLY A 36 -6.97 8.75 18.23
N PHE A 37 -7.83 9.39 19.00
CA PHE A 37 -9.25 9.52 18.67
C PHE A 37 -9.49 10.20 17.32
N ALA A 38 -8.73 11.25 17.02
CA ALA A 38 -8.86 11.98 15.76
C ALA A 38 -8.30 11.20 14.54
N VAL A 39 -7.39 10.26 14.78
CA VAL A 39 -6.66 9.53 13.73
C VAL A 39 -7.26 8.18 13.43
N GLN A 40 -7.98 7.63 14.39
CA GLN A 40 -8.51 6.27 14.35
C GLN A 40 -9.31 5.98 13.08
N GLU A 41 -10.22 6.88 12.71
CA GLU A 41 -11.05 6.73 11.51
C GLU A 41 -10.22 6.88 10.23
N GLU A 42 -9.20 7.73 10.23
CA GLU A 42 -8.33 7.89 9.07
C GLU A 42 -7.55 6.61 8.78
N LEU A 43 -7.06 5.91 9.80
CA LEU A 43 -6.39 4.62 9.64
C LEU A 43 -7.32 3.58 9.01
N LYS A 44 -8.58 3.55 9.43
CA LYS A 44 -9.57 2.64 8.85
C LYS A 44 -9.82 2.95 7.38
N LYS A 45 -9.98 4.21 7.02
CA LYS A 45 -10.19 4.62 5.63
C LYS A 45 -9.01 4.22 4.75
N VAL A 46 -7.79 4.45 5.23
CA VAL A 46 -6.59 4.07 4.50
C VAL A 46 -6.51 2.55 4.35
N ALA A 47 -6.79 1.79 5.40
CA ALA A 47 -6.79 0.33 5.34
C ALA A 47 -7.75 -0.20 4.27
N ILE A 48 -8.94 0.38 4.18
CA ILE A 48 -9.94 -0.01 3.17
C ILE A 48 -9.45 0.34 1.77
N THR A 49 -8.86 1.52 1.58
CA THR A 49 -8.28 1.92 0.30
C THR A 49 -7.18 0.96 -0.14
N GLU A 50 -6.33 0.54 0.78
CA GLU A 50 -5.25 -0.41 0.47
C GLU A 50 -5.82 -1.77 0.05
N MET A 51 -6.91 -2.24 0.67
CA MET A 51 -7.55 -3.48 0.23
C MET A 51 -8.15 -3.35 -1.16
N LYS A 52 -8.71 -2.18 -1.50
CA LYS A 52 -9.21 -1.92 -2.86
C LYS A 52 -8.06 -1.91 -3.88
N HIS A 53 -6.89 -1.40 -3.48
CA HIS A 53 -5.69 -1.46 -4.32
C HIS A 53 -5.30 -2.93 -4.57
N ALA A 54 -5.29 -3.76 -3.51
CA ALA A 54 -4.97 -5.18 -3.64
C ALA A 54 -5.90 -5.86 -4.65
N GLU A 55 -7.21 -5.58 -4.56
CA GLU A 55 -8.20 -6.12 -5.48
C GLU A 55 -7.92 -5.70 -6.92
N ALA A 56 -7.72 -4.41 -7.16
CA ALA A 56 -7.49 -3.89 -8.51
C ALA A 56 -6.21 -4.46 -9.13
N ILE A 57 -5.14 -4.57 -8.34
CA ILE A 57 -3.88 -5.14 -8.82
C ILE A 57 -4.06 -6.64 -9.11
N ALA A 58 -4.77 -7.36 -8.24
CA ALA A 58 -5.03 -8.79 -8.42
C ALA A 58 -5.85 -9.05 -9.69
N GLU A 59 -6.86 -8.24 -9.96
CA GLU A 59 -7.66 -8.34 -11.18
C GLU A 59 -6.77 -8.13 -12.42
N ARG A 60 -5.90 -7.12 -12.37
CA ARG A 60 -4.98 -6.86 -13.48
C ARG A 60 -4.00 -8.01 -13.69
N LEU A 61 -3.41 -8.52 -12.60
CA LEU A 61 -2.48 -9.64 -12.64
C LEU A 61 -3.14 -10.88 -13.24
N PHE A 62 -4.36 -11.18 -12.81
CA PHE A 62 -5.09 -12.34 -13.31
C PHE A 62 -5.39 -12.20 -14.81
N TYR A 63 -5.79 -11.02 -15.25
CA TYR A 63 -5.99 -10.75 -16.67
C TYR A 63 -4.71 -11.00 -17.48
N LEU A 64 -3.54 -10.64 -16.91
CA LEU A 64 -2.25 -10.83 -17.56
C LEU A 64 -1.75 -12.29 -17.51
N GLY A 65 -2.49 -13.19 -16.89
CA GLY A 65 -2.14 -14.60 -16.82
C GLY A 65 -1.41 -15.04 -15.56
N GLY A 66 -1.26 -14.13 -14.58
CA GLY A 66 -0.63 -14.44 -13.31
C GLY A 66 -1.63 -14.92 -12.26
N THR A 67 -1.12 -15.39 -11.13
CA THR A 67 -1.94 -15.82 -9.99
C THR A 67 -1.62 -14.95 -8.79
N PRO A 68 -2.64 -14.22 -8.25
CA PRO A 68 -2.41 -13.36 -7.09
C PRO A 68 -1.92 -14.13 -5.87
N THR A 69 -0.93 -13.58 -5.20
CA THR A 69 -0.40 -14.16 -3.95
C THR A 69 -1.42 -14.07 -2.83
N THR A 70 -1.40 -15.05 -1.93
CA THR A 70 -2.20 -15.05 -0.71
C THR A 70 -1.38 -14.70 0.52
N LYS A 71 -0.09 -14.42 0.36
CA LYS A 71 0.83 -14.13 1.47
C LYS A 71 1.11 -12.64 1.58
N PRO A 72 0.67 -11.98 2.66
CA PRO A 72 1.07 -10.59 2.91
C PRO A 72 2.57 -10.50 3.16
N SER A 73 3.14 -9.32 2.89
CA SER A 73 4.46 -8.98 3.40
C SER A 73 4.39 -8.91 4.94
N GLU A 74 5.53 -8.84 5.60
CA GLU A 74 5.59 -8.84 7.06
C GLU A 74 4.78 -7.68 7.65
N ILE A 75 3.85 -8.02 8.55
CA ILE A 75 2.96 -7.06 9.20
C ILE A 75 3.61 -6.59 10.50
N PHE A 76 3.66 -5.28 10.70
CA PHE A 76 4.20 -4.68 11.91
C PHE A 76 3.22 -3.62 12.42
N VAL A 77 2.42 -3.97 13.43
CA VAL A 77 1.42 -3.05 13.99
C VAL A 77 2.07 -1.96 14.83
N GLY A 78 3.03 -2.31 15.68
CA GLY A 78 3.64 -1.39 16.63
C GLY A 78 2.91 -1.39 17.97
N LYS A 79 3.51 -0.78 18.99
CA LYS A 79 2.97 -0.75 20.35
C LYS A 79 2.56 0.66 20.81
N THR A 80 3.22 1.68 20.28
CA THR A 80 2.95 3.09 20.61
C THR A 80 2.50 3.81 19.35
N LEU A 81 1.80 4.92 19.52
CA LEU A 81 1.36 5.75 18.40
C LEU A 81 2.54 6.17 17.53
N LYS A 82 3.63 6.54 18.18
CA LYS A 82 4.84 6.98 17.48
C LYS A 82 5.43 5.86 16.62
N GLU A 83 5.57 4.65 17.19
CA GLU A 83 6.04 3.47 16.44
C GLU A 83 5.16 3.16 15.25
N MET A 84 3.84 3.19 15.45
CA MET A 84 2.87 2.91 14.39
C MET A 84 3.07 3.86 13.21
N ILE A 85 3.08 5.16 13.49
CA ILE A 85 3.18 6.17 12.43
C ILE A 85 4.55 6.16 11.76
N GLU A 86 5.63 6.02 12.52
CA GLU A 86 6.97 5.93 11.92
C GLU A 86 7.10 4.74 10.98
N ARG A 87 6.55 3.60 11.35
CA ARG A 87 6.55 2.41 10.49
C ARG A 87 5.65 2.62 9.27
N ASP A 88 4.48 3.22 9.45
CA ASP A 88 3.56 3.47 8.35
C ASP A 88 4.17 4.42 7.31
N ILE A 89 4.87 5.46 7.76
CA ILE A 89 5.61 6.36 6.86
C ILE A 89 6.62 5.56 6.03
N LYS A 90 7.37 4.69 6.68
CA LYS A 90 8.39 3.87 6.00
C LYS A 90 7.76 2.93 4.99
N ASP A 91 6.65 2.30 5.35
CA ASP A 91 5.95 1.38 4.46
C ASP A 91 5.38 2.11 3.24
N GLU A 92 4.89 3.36 3.41
CA GLU A 92 4.44 4.17 2.27
C GLU A 92 5.60 4.58 1.38
N GLU A 93 6.75 4.96 1.94
CA GLU A 93 7.93 5.29 1.15
C GLU A 93 8.40 4.12 0.31
N ASN A 94 8.42 2.93 0.89
CA ASN A 94 8.80 1.70 0.17
C ASN A 94 7.82 1.40 -0.96
N ALA A 95 6.52 1.58 -0.74
CA ALA A 95 5.50 1.38 -1.77
C ALA A 95 5.64 2.40 -2.90
N ILE A 96 5.85 3.67 -2.56
CA ILE A 96 6.05 4.73 -3.56
C ILE A 96 7.21 4.35 -4.49
N ASN A 97 8.33 3.91 -3.93
CA ASN A 97 9.49 3.51 -4.72
C ASN A 97 9.19 2.29 -5.60
N LEU A 98 8.56 1.26 -5.03
CA LEU A 98 8.17 0.07 -5.78
C LEU A 98 7.22 0.41 -6.93
N TYR A 99 6.23 1.25 -6.69
CA TYR A 99 5.20 1.56 -7.70
C TYR A 99 5.77 2.41 -8.83
N LYS A 100 6.73 3.27 -8.55
CA LYS A 100 7.47 3.98 -9.60
C LYS A 100 8.25 2.99 -10.48
N GLU A 101 8.85 1.98 -9.88
CA GLU A 101 9.56 0.93 -10.63
C GLU A 101 8.60 0.10 -11.49
N ILE A 102 7.41 -0.21 -10.96
CA ILE A 102 6.38 -0.94 -11.72
C ILE A 102 5.91 -0.12 -12.92
N ILE A 103 5.67 1.18 -12.70
CA ILE A 103 5.27 2.08 -13.80
C ILE A 103 6.33 2.07 -14.90
N ALA A 104 7.60 2.23 -14.53
CA ALA A 104 8.70 2.25 -15.49
C ALA A 104 8.80 0.92 -16.26
N GLN A 105 8.66 -0.21 -15.56
CA GLN A 105 8.73 -1.53 -16.19
C GLN A 105 7.55 -1.76 -17.13
N ALA A 106 6.34 -1.38 -16.71
CA ALA A 106 5.14 -1.50 -17.54
C ALA A 106 5.26 -0.66 -18.80
N GLN A 107 5.73 0.58 -18.68
CA GLN A 107 5.96 1.47 -19.82
C GLN A 107 6.99 0.88 -20.78
N LYS A 108 8.07 0.33 -20.25
CA LYS A 108 9.12 -0.31 -21.05
C LYS A 108 8.58 -1.49 -21.86
N GLU A 109 7.62 -2.22 -21.30
CA GLU A 109 7.00 -3.38 -21.97
C GLU A 109 5.80 -2.99 -22.82
N GLY A 110 5.42 -1.72 -22.86
CA GLY A 110 4.27 -1.25 -23.62
C GLY A 110 2.92 -1.55 -22.95
N ASP A 111 2.93 -1.93 -21.68
CA ASP A 111 1.71 -2.19 -20.93
C ASP A 111 1.17 -0.90 -20.32
N VAL A 112 0.51 -0.12 -21.15
CA VAL A 112 -0.04 1.21 -20.79
C VAL A 112 -1.08 1.11 -19.69
N THR A 113 -1.90 0.08 -19.70
CA THR A 113 -2.99 -0.08 -18.74
C THR A 113 -2.45 -0.34 -17.33
N THR A 114 -1.43 -1.20 -17.20
CA THR A 114 -0.79 -1.43 -15.89
C THR A 114 -0.13 -0.14 -15.40
N ALA A 115 0.58 0.58 -16.28
CA ALA A 115 1.20 1.86 -15.92
C ALA A 115 0.15 2.85 -15.41
N PHE A 116 -0.96 2.98 -16.11
CA PHE A 116 -2.05 3.88 -15.73
C PHE A 116 -2.66 3.50 -14.37
N LEU A 117 -2.89 2.21 -14.15
CA LEU A 117 -3.40 1.71 -12.87
C LEU A 117 -2.48 2.13 -11.72
N PHE A 118 -1.18 1.91 -11.87
CA PHE A 118 -0.22 2.23 -10.81
C PHE A 118 0.03 3.73 -10.65
N GLU A 119 -0.17 4.54 -11.68
CA GLU A 119 -0.16 6.00 -11.52
C GLU A 119 -1.25 6.46 -10.55
N GLY A 120 -2.46 5.89 -10.67
CA GLY A 120 -3.55 6.19 -9.75
C GLY A 120 -3.28 5.72 -8.33
N ILE A 121 -2.74 4.50 -8.19
CA ILE A 121 -2.39 3.94 -6.89
C ILE A 121 -1.26 4.74 -6.25
N LEU A 122 -0.24 5.11 -7.03
CA LEU A 122 0.87 5.94 -6.55
C LEU A 122 0.38 7.27 -5.98
N LYS A 123 -0.58 7.90 -6.64
CA LYS A 123 -1.18 9.14 -6.15
C LYS A 123 -1.78 8.94 -4.76
N ASP A 124 -2.52 7.85 -4.57
CA ASP A 124 -3.12 7.54 -3.27
C ASP A 124 -2.04 7.30 -2.20
N GLU A 125 -0.97 6.59 -2.54
CA GLU A 125 0.12 6.32 -1.60
C GLU A 125 0.87 7.60 -1.22
N GLU A 126 1.02 8.54 -2.15
CA GLU A 126 1.59 9.83 -1.84
C GLU A 126 0.70 10.64 -0.89
N GLU A 127 -0.62 10.55 -1.06
CA GLU A 127 -1.59 11.17 -0.14
C GLU A 127 -1.50 10.54 1.25
N HIS A 128 -1.37 9.21 1.33
CA HIS A 128 -1.20 8.50 2.61
C HIS A 128 0.11 8.90 3.30
N HIS A 129 1.19 9.01 2.53
CA HIS A 129 2.49 9.43 3.05
C HIS A 129 2.39 10.84 3.64
N ASP A 130 1.73 11.75 2.94
CA ASP A 130 1.50 13.11 3.42
C ASP A 130 0.68 13.12 4.72
N LEU A 131 -0.40 12.34 4.77
CA LEU A 131 -1.22 12.19 5.97
C LEU A 131 -0.38 11.73 7.16
N PHE A 132 0.37 10.65 6.99
CA PHE A 132 1.15 10.06 8.09
C PHE A 132 2.28 10.98 8.54
N THR A 133 2.97 11.68 7.61
CA THR A 133 4.02 12.62 7.98
C THR A 133 3.45 13.83 8.74
N THR A 134 2.27 14.29 8.35
CA THR A 134 1.58 15.38 9.05
C THR A 134 1.20 14.95 10.47
N LEU A 135 0.65 13.72 10.62
CA LEU A 135 0.30 13.19 11.93
C LEU A 135 1.51 13.03 12.84
N ALA A 136 2.66 12.66 12.27
CA ALA A 136 3.89 12.48 13.03
C ALA A 136 4.38 13.78 13.68
N GLU A 137 4.05 14.94 13.13
CA GLU A 137 4.45 16.23 13.68
C GLU A 137 3.88 16.45 15.09
N GLU A 138 2.76 15.82 15.42
CA GLU A 138 2.08 15.97 16.71
C GLU A 138 2.51 14.91 17.74
N LEU A 139 3.34 13.97 17.34
CA LEU A 139 3.80 12.86 18.19
C LEU A 139 5.29 13.04 18.63
#